data_39824870e75f2d9738d21f4fa6f213f3
#
_entry.id   39824870e75f2d9738d21f4fa6f213f3
#
_cell.length_a   1.000
_cell.length_b   1.000
_cell.length_c   1.000
_cell.angle_alpha   90.00
_cell.angle_beta   90.00
_cell.angle_gamma   90.00
#
_symmetry.space_group_name_H-M   'P 1'
#
loop_
_entity.id
_entity.type
_entity.pdbx_description
1 polymer ?
#
loop_
_entity_poly.entity_id
_entity_poly.type
_entity_poly.pdbx_seq_one_letter_code
_entity_poly.pdbx_strand_id
1 'polypeptide(L)'
;VTDTVSGRNDYDLFGEAYVADPAQSWARFRDECPVAHSTEYGGSWMPVRYDDVTAAARDVETFVSSKGVSVLKIANAADSEVVSAGGPPIGVDPPMHTWTRRLLLAGLSPTSVQSYEVGTRELCQRLVAKLVDRGHGDAAVDYAQQLPVRVIGALLGVPEQDSDRFVTWVRQILEFAHDVDGRQKAIGELNDYMRGQIADRRLNPGDDILSHLVTVEVEGELVPEDVILGEAALLLVAGVDTTWSAIGSSLYHLASHPEDRRRLVAEPELLDVFIEEVLRFYSPVTMGRTAATDTEFGGCPIAEGDRVLMNFPAANRDPDHFEDSDTFIIDRGRNRHLAFGVGIHRCAGSNLARMEMRVALEEWLIAIPEFNLADPSAVTWAGGQVRGPRSVPVTF
;
A
#
# COMPACT_ATOMS: atom_id res chain seq x y z
N VAL A 1 -17.94 -15.29 -32.29
CA VAL A 1 -16.45 -15.30 -32.22
C VAL A 1 -16.10 -14.88 -30.81
N THR A 2 -16.22 -15.78 -29.83
CA THR A 2 -16.03 -15.43 -28.40
C THR A 2 -15.24 -16.52 -27.63
N ASP A 3 -14.38 -17.29 -28.34
CA ASP A 3 -13.77 -18.48 -27.74
C ASP A 3 -12.23 -18.51 -27.69
N THR A 4 -11.55 -17.36 -27.72
CA THR A 4 -10.08 -17.36 -27.79
C THR A 4 -9.34 -16.73 -26.60
N VAL A 5 -10.02 -16.26 -25.56
CA VAL A 5 -9.36 -15.64 -24.39
C VAL A 5 -9.46 -16.49 -23.11
N SER A 6 -10.31 -17.53 -23.10
CA SER A 6 -10.45 -18.42 -21.95
C SER A 6 -9.23 -19.34 -21.82
N GLY A 7 -8.44 -19.17 -20.78
CA GLY A 7 -7.40 -20.10 -20.34
C GLY A 7 -5.93 -19.71 -20.62
N ARG A 8 -5.66 -18.51 -21.06
CA ARG A 8 -4.28 -18.03 -21.20
C ARG A 8 -3.95 -17.05 -20.08
N ASN A 9 -3.16 -17.51 -19.14
CA ASN A 9 -2.52 -16.72 -18.08
C ASN A 9 -3.30 -16.55 -16.77
N ASP A 10 -4.24 -17.43 -16.42
CA ASP A 10 -4.89 -17.36 -15.09
C ASP A 10 -3.85 -17.17 -13.98
N TYR A 11 -4.02 -16.11 -13.21
CA TYR A 11 -3.25 -15.80 -12.03
C TYR A 11 -4.21 -15.64 -10.85
N ASP A 12 -3.74 -16.04 -9.67
CA ASP A 12 -4.46 -15.82 -8.41
C ASP A 12 -3.58 -14.98 -7.49
N LEU A 13 -3.94 -13.70 -7.32
CA LEU A 13 -3.19 -12.77 -6.46
C LEU A 13 -3.12 -13.21 -4.99
N PHE A 14 -4.02 -14.10 -4.55
CA PHE A 14 -4.07 -14.65 -3.20
C PHE A 14 -3.53 -16.08 -3.14
N GLY A 15 -3.28 -16.71 -4.29
CA GLY A 15 -2.78 -18.08 -4.40
C GLY A 15 -1.35 -18.22 -3.89
N GLU A 16 -1.07 -19.29 -3.15
CA GLU A 16 0.22 -19.55 -2.52
C GLU A 16 1.41 -19.43 -3.50
N ALA A 17 1.27 -20.00 -4.70
CA ALA A 17 2.34 -19.99 -5.71
C ALA A 17 2.67 -18.57 -6.20
N TYR A 18 1.63 -17.74 -6.44
CA TYR A 18 1.82 -16.35 -6.86
C TYR A 18 2.39 -15.50 -5.71
N VAL A 19 1.89 -15.70 -4.49
CA VAL A 19 2.36 -14.96 -3.30
C VAL A 19 3.82 -15.30 -2.98
N ALA A 20 4.24 -16.56 -3.17
CA ALA A 20 5.60 -16.99 -2.92
C ALA A 20 6.61 -16.36 -3.90
N ASP A 21 6.33 -16.42 -5.20
CA ASP A 21 7.20 -15.86 -6.24
C ASP A 21 6.40 -15.25 -7.41
N PRO A 22 5.89 -14.02 -7.24
CA PRO A 22 5.16 -13.35 -8.30
C PRO A 22 6.05 -12.95 -9.49
N ALA A 23 7.37 -12.79 -9.29
CA ALA A 23 8.29 -12.35 -10.34
C ALA A 23 8.37 -13.39 -11.48
N GLN A 24 8.35 -14.68 -11.15
CA GLN A 24 8.30 -15.75 -12.13
C GLN A 24 7.04 -15.64 -13.02
N SER A 25 5.89 -15.35 -12.42
CA SER A 25 4.65 -15.13 -13.17
C SER A 25 4.73 -13.91 -14.08
N TRP A 26 5.27 -12.79 -13.58
CA TRP A 26 5.41 -11.57 -14.37
C TRP A 26 6.38 -11.75 -15.55
N ALA A 27 7.50 -12.45 -15.37
CA ALA A 27 8.44 -12.78 -16.45
C ALA A 27 7.72 -13.57 -17.55
N ARG A 28 7.01 -14.65 -17.19
CA ARG A 28 6.22 -15.44 -18.13
C ARG A 28 5.18 -14.59 -18.87
N PHE A 29 4.44 -13.72 -18.17
CA PHE A 29 3.41 -12.88 -18.81
C PHE A 29 4.01 -11.86 -19.78
N ARG A 30 5.18 -11.28 -19.47
CA ARG A 30 5.86 -10.38 -20.42
C ARG A 30 6.19 -11.05 -21.75
N ASP A 31 6.56 -12.34 -21.71
CA ASP A 31 6.91 -13.11 -22.89
C ASP A 31 5.69 -13.60 -23.67
N GLU A 32 4.65 -14.09 -22.97
CA GLU A 32 3.49 -14.74 -23.58
C GLU A 32 2.38 -13.74 -23.96
N CYS A 33 2.02 -12.85 -23.04
CA CYS A 33 0.96 -11.86 -23.20
C CYS A 33 1.14 -10.72 -22.20
N PRO A 34 1.66 -9.55 -22.60
CA PRO A 34 2.00 -8.45 -21.69
C PRO A 34 0.80 -7.82 -20.96
N VAL A 35 -0.43 -8.17 -21.35
CA VAL A 35 -1.66 -7.86 -20.62
C VAL A 35 -2.32 -9.18 -20.24
N ALA A 36 -1.87 -9.75 -19.12
CA ALA A 36 -2.38 -11.04 -18.61
C ALA A 36 -3.87 -10.93 -18.22
N HIS A 37 -4.60 -12.05 -18.35
CA HIS A 37 -6.01 -12.13 -17.97
C HIS A 37 -6.20 -13.24 -16.93
N SER A 38 -7.04 -12.97 -15.93
CA SER A 38 -7.49 -13.96 -14.97
C SER A 38 -9.01 -14.00 -14.92
N THR A 39 -9.57 -15.18 -14.69
CA THR A 39 -11.01 -15.40 -14.43
C THR A 39 -11.35 -15.37 -12.94
N GLU A 40 -10.33 -15.42 -12.09
CA GLU A 40 -10.51 -15.39 -10.64
C GLU A 40 -11.15 -14.08 -10.15
N TYR A 41 -11.91 -14.16 -9.08
CA TYR A 41 -12.54 -13.01 -8.37
C TYR A 41 -13.35 -12.07 -9.28
N GLY A 42 -14.03 -12.63 -10.28
CA GLY A 42 -14.88 -11.88 -11.21
C GLY A 42 -14.17 -11.35 -12.45
N GLY A 43 -12.92 -11.76 -12.64
CA GLY A 43 -12.11 -11.43 -13.82
C GLY A 43 -11.35 -10.13 -13.75
N SER A 44 -10.12 -10.14 -14.27
CA SER A 44 -9.30 -8.93 -14.36
C SER A 44 -8.22 -9.03 -15.43
N TRP A 45 -7.84 -7.88 -16.00
CA TRP A 45 -6.72 -7.68 -16.90
C TRP A 45 -5.54 -7.08 -16.15
N MET A 46 -4.32 -7.53 -16.42
CA MET A 46 -3.14 -7.11 -15.67
C MET A 46 -1.96 -6.83 -16.61
N PRO A 47 -1.74 -5.57 -17.03
CA PRO A 47 -0.51 -5.19 -17.71
C PRO A 47 0.70 -5.40 -16.78
N VAL A 48 1.82 -5.87 -17.36
CA VAL A 48 3.03 -6.23 -16.60
C VAL A 48 4.30 -5.51 -17.10
N ARG A 49 4.21 -4.73 -18.19
CA ARG A 49 5.31 -3.88 -18.66
C ARG A 49 5.21 -2.49 -18.05
N TYR A 50 6.36 -1.87 -17.82
CA TYR A 50 6.44 -0.55 -17.19
C TYR A 50 5.65 0.54 -17.93
N ASP A 51 5.80 0.59 -19.26
CA ASP A 51 5.15 1.60 -20.07
C ASP A 51 3.63 1.37 -20.14
N ASP A 52 3.17 0.11 -20.22
CA ASP A 52 1.74 -0.23 -20.22
C ASP A 52 1.08 0.12 -18.88
N VAL A 53 1.70 -0.26 -17.75
CA VAL A 53 1.19 0.10 -16.41
C VAL A 53 1.16 1.62 -16.25
N THR A 54 2.18 2.33 -16.75
CA THR A 54 2.25 3.79 -16.69
C THR A 54 1.15 4.43 -17.56
N ALA A 55 0.93 3.91 -18.77
CA ALA A 55 -0.11 4.40 -19.67
C ALA A 55 -1.51 4.21 -19.06
N ALA A 56 -1.83 3.00 -18.60
CA ALA A 56 -3.10 2.70 -17.96
C ALA A 56 -3.36 3.54 -16.70
N ALA A 57 -2.32 3.74 -15.85
CA ALA A 57 -2.46 4.53 -14.64
C ALA A 57 -2.65 6.04 -14.88
N ARG A 58 -2.26 6.55 -16.06
CA ARG A 58 -2.44 7.96 -16.46
C ARG A 58 -3.72 8.22 -17.22
N ASP A 59 -4.26 7.21 -17.88
CA ASP A 59 -5.50 7.30 -18.63
C ASP A 59 -6.71 7.15 -17.69
N VAL A 60 -7.03 8.22 -17.01
CA VAL A 60 -8.12 8.27 -16.02
C VAL A 60 -9.52 8.44 -16.64
N GLU A 61 -9.58 8.69 -17.94
CA GLU A 61 -10.85 8.76 -18.69
C GLU A 61 -11.30 7.35 -19.11
N THR A 62 -10.35 6.52 -19.57
CA THR A 62 -10.63 5.13 -19.95
C THR A 62 -10.67 4.21 -18.73
N PHE A 63 -9.73 4.37 -17.77
CA PHE A 63 -9.60 3.52 -16.59
C PHE A 63 -9.94 4.30 -15.31
N VAL A 64 -11.21 4.32 -14.95
CA VAL A 64 -11.77 5.15 -13.88
C VAL A 64 -11.58 4.52 -12.50
N SER A 65 -11.50 5.37 -11.48
CA SER A 65 -11.44 4.99 -10.06
C SER A 65 -12.83 4.88 -9.42
N SER A 66 -13.78 5.68 -9.86
CA SER A 66 -15.12 5.80 -9.26
C SER A 66 -15.97 4.51 -9.30
N LYS A 67 -15.63 3.57 -10.17
CA LYS A 67 -16.25 2.23 -10.21
C LYS A 67 -15.48 1.21 -9.34
N GLY A 68 -14.58 1.68 -8.44
CA GLY A 68 -13.83 0.89 -7.46
C GLY A 68 -12.35 0.70 -7.80
N VAL A 69 -11.53 0.62 -6.74
CA VAL A 69 -10.05 0.50 -6.82
C VAL A 69 -9.52 -0.82 -6.24
N SER A 70 -10.41 -1.71 -5.78
CA SER A 70 -10.03 -3.05 -5.31
C SER A 70 -9.51 -3.90 -6.46
N VAL A 71 -8.61 -4.84 -6.17
CA VAL A 71 -8.18 -5.86 -7.14
C VAL A 71 -9.28 -6.88 -7.43
N LEU A 72 -10.28 -6.97 -6.55
CA LEU A 72 -11.43 -7.86 -6.72
C LEU A 72 -12.55 -7.13 -7.48
N LYS A 73 -13.18 -7.82 -8.43
CA LYS A 73 -14.44 -7.37 -9.04
C LYS A 73 -15.58 -7.91 -8.17
N ILE A 74 -16.02 -7.11 -7.20
CA ILE A 74 -17.14 -7.49 -6.33
C ILE A 74 -18.42 -7.19 -7.08
N ALA A 75 -19.20 -8.23 -7.36
CA ALA A 75 -20.54 -8.07 -7.93
C ALA A 75 -21.41 -7.24 -6.94
N ASN A 76 -22.14 -6.23 -7.45
CA ASN A 76 -23.02 -5.31 -6.70
C ASN A 76 -22.34 -4.21 -5.87
N ALA A 77 -21.07 -3.89 -6.10
CA ALA A 77 -20.45 -2.70 -5.47
C ALA A 77 -21.12 -1.37 -5.89
N ALA A 78 -21.87 -1.36 -7.00
CA ALA A 78 -22.60 -0.18 -7.47
C ALA A 78 -23.91 0.10 -6.68
N ASP A 79 -24.45 -0.90 -5.98
CA ASP A 79 -25.74 -0.80 -5.27
C ASP A 79 -25.58 -0.63 -3.75
N SER A 80 -24.36 -0.68 -3.22
CA SER A 80 -24.12 -0.46 -1.79
C SER A 80 -23.71 0.99 -1.55
N GLU A 81 -24.49 1.72 -0.76
CA GLU A 81 -24.12 2.99 -0.12
C GLU A 81 -22.92 2.83 0.85
N VAL A 82 -22.39 1.62 0.97
CA VAL A 82 -21.16 1.34 1.69
C VAL A 82 -20.05 1.98 0.88
N VAL A 83 -19.49 3.06 1.40
CA VAL A 83 -18.22 3.62 0.93
C VAL A 83 -17.26 2.44 0.78
N SER A 84 -17.11 1.96 -0.46
CA SER A 84 -16.13 0.92 -0.76
C SER A 84 -14.82 1.40 -0.16
N ALA A 85 -13.90 0.50 0.26
CA ALA A 85 -12.60 0.87 0.87
C ALA A 85 -11.72 1.74 -0.06
N GLY A 86 -12.30 2.62 -0.80
CA GLY A 86 -11.83 3.57 -1.77
C GLY A 86 -12.63 4.85 -1.74
N GLY A 87 -12.81 5.45 -0.55
CA GLY A 87 -13.36 6.80 -0.43
C GLY A 87 -12.49 7.85 -1.16
N PRO A 88 -12.94 9.13 -1.20
CA PRO A 88 -12.12 10.20 -1.76
C PRO A 88 -10.73 10.27 -1.08
N PRO A 89 -9.66 10.66 -1.81
CA PRO A 89 -9.63 10.93 -3.25
C PRO A 89 -9.34 9.69 -4.12
N ILE A 90 -9.03 8.51 -3.57
CA ILE A 90 -8.55 7.36 -4.35
C ILE A 90 -9.66 6.70 -5.18
N GLY A 91 -10.90 6.68 -4.66
CA GLY A 91 -12.06 6.04 -5.27
C GLY A 91 -12.96 7.01 -6.06
N VAL A 92 -12.47 8.18 -6.44
CA VAL A 92 -13.22 9.17 -7.22
C VAL A 92 -12.36 9.72 -8.35
N ASP A 93 -13.03 10.23 -9.40
CA ASP A 93 -12.41 10.85 -10.57
C ASP A 93 -12.55 12.38 -10.53
N PRO A 94 -11.81 13.14 -11.36
CA PRO A 94 -12.02 14.59 -11.48
C PRO A 94 -13.48 14.94 -11.88
N PRO A 95 -14.07 16.04 -11.35
CA PRO A 95 -13.40 17.08 -10.55
C PRO A 95 -13.30 16.77 -9.04
N MET A 96 -14.06 15.80 -8.52
CA MET A 96 -14.12 15.46 -7.09
C MET A 96 -12.74 15.05 -6.54
N HIS A 97 -12.00 14.21 -7.27
CA HIS A 97 -10.63 13.85 -6.94
C HIS A 97 -9.74 15.07 -6.67
N THR A 98 -9.87 16.12 -7.49
CA THR A 98 -8.93 17.26 -7.45
C THR A 98 -9.01 18.06 -6.16
N TRP A 99 -10.23 18.34 -5.67
CA TRP A 99 -10.37 19.14 -4.46
C TRP A 99 -10.23 18.29 -3.19
N THR A 100 -10.74 17.06 -3.17
CA THR A 100 -10.59 16.16 -2.02
C THR A 100 -9.12 15.82 -1.77
N ARG A 101 -8.35 15.54 -2.83
CA ARG A 101 -6.90 15.32 -2.70
C ARG A 101 -6.16 16.49 -2.04
N ARG A 102 -6.58 17.75 -2.31
CA ARG A 102 -5.95 18.94 -1.70
C ARG A 102 -6.13 18.97 -0.19
N LEU A 103 -7.25 18.47 0.33
CA LEU A 103 -7.52 18.41 1.77
C LEU A 103 -6.48 17.54 2.48
N LEU A 104 -6.23 16.33 1.96
CA LEU A 104 -5.23 15.40 2.53
C LEU A 104 -3.81 15.92 2.42
N LEU A 105 -3.46 16.60 1.33
CA LEU A 105 -2.09 17.06 1.10
C LEU A 105 -1.62 18.09 2.15
N ALA A 106 -2.52 18.78 2.83
CA ALA A 106 -2.16 19.71 3.91
C ALA A 106 -1.42 18.97 5.06
N GLY A 107 -1.94 17.82 5.50
CA GLY A 107 -1.32 17.00 6.55
C GLY A 107 -0.16 16.11 6.08
N LEU A 108 -0.02 15.90 4.78
CA LEU A 108 0.99 15.01 4.16
C LEU A 108 2.08 15.76 3.40
N SER A 109 2.13 17.10 3.55
CA SER A 109 3.18 17.92 2.97
C SER A 109 4.55 17.59 3.59
N PRO A 110 5.69 17.83 2.89
CA PRO A 110 7.01 17.59 3.46
C PRO A 110 7.22 18.27 4.82
N THR A 111 6.71 19.48 5.01
CA THR A 111 6.82 20.22 6.27
C THR A 111 6.00 19.56 7.38
N SER A 112 4.76 19.14 7.09
CA SER A 112 3.91 18.42 8.06
C SER A 112 4.53 17.08 8.44
N VAL A 113 5.05 16.33 7.46
CA VAL A 113 5.72 15.04 7.68
C VAL A 113 6.94 15.18 8.59
N GLN A 114 7.72 16.26 8.45
CA GLN A 114 8.87 16.51 9.31
C GLN A 114 8.47 16.67 10.78
N SER A 115 7.30 17.23 11.07
CA SER A 115 6.84 17.39 12.46
C SER A 115 6.50 16.05 13.14
N TYR A 116 6.21 14.99 12.38
CA TYR A 116 5.90 13.66 12.93
C TYR A 116 7.16 12.84 13.22
N GLU A 117 8.34 13.23 12.71
CA GLU A 117 9.57 12.43 12.82
C GLU A 117 9.98 12.15 14.27
N VAL A 118 9.90 13.16 15.15
CA VAL A 118 10.32 13.00 16.57
C VAL A 118 9.46 11.94 17.26
N GLY A 119 8.15 12.03 17.17
CA GLY A 119 7.25 11.04 17.77
C GLY A 119 7.39 9.65 17.16
N THR A 120 7.63 9.58 15.85
CA THR A 120 7.91 8.32 15.14
C THR A 120 9.19 7.67 15.67
N ARG A 121 10.25 8.45 15.87
CA ARG A 121 11.54 7.98 16.40
C ARG A 121 11.41 7.44 17.82
N GLU A 122 10.75 8.18 18.71
CA GLU A 122 10.48 7.74 20.07
C GLU A 122 9.67 6.44 20.10
N LEU A 123 8.71 6.30 19.20
CA LEU A 123 7.94 5.06 19.05
C LEU A 123 8.84 3.90 18.61
N CYS A 124 9.69 4.08 17.59
CA CYS A 124 10.64 3.08 17.13
C CYS A 124 11.56 2.61 18.26
N GLN A 125 12.12 3.56 19.03
CA GLN A 125 12.99 3.26 20.17
C GLN A 125 12.25 2.42 21.24
N ARG A 126 11.00 2.77 21.56
CA ARG A 126 10.19 1.97 22.51
C ARG A 126 9.91 0.56 22.02
N LEU A 127 9.67 0.40 20.70
CA LEU A 127 9.37 -0.91 20.11
C LEU A 127 10.62 -1.79 20.04
N VAL A 128 11.75 -1.25 19.57
CA VAL A 128 12.98 -2.01 19.42
C VAL A 128 13.59 -2.40 20.79
N ALA A 129 13.48 -1.56 21.81
CA ALA A 129 13.95 -1.86 23.16
C ALA A 129 13.31 -3.14 23.73
N LYS A 130 12.00 -3.34 23.49
CA LYS A 130 11.30 -4.57 23.91
C LYS A 130 11.83 -5.83 23.22
N LEU A 131 12.33 -5.70 21.99
CA LEU A 131 12.93 -6.79 21.24
C LEU A 131 14.33 -7.10 21.79
N VAL A 132 15.14 -6.06 21.99
CA VAL A 132 16.51 -6.20 22.56
C VAL A 132 16.50 -6.95 23.88
N ASP A 133 15.56 -6.61 24.79
CA ASP A 133 15.42 -7.29 26.07
C ASP A 133 15.15 -8.80 25.96
N ARG A 134 14.52 -9.23 24.84
CA ARG A 134 14.20 -10.64 24.60
C ARG A 134 15.29 -11.41 23.81
N GLY A 135 16.13 -10.69 23.05
CA GLY A 135 17.15 -11.29 22.16
C GLY A 135 16.59 -11.98 20.92
N HIS A 136 15.29 -11.91 20.70
CA HIS A 136 14.59 -12.46 19.55
C HIS A 136 13.22 -11.81 19.40
N GLY A 137 12.59 -11.98 18.23
CA GLY A 137 11.22 -11.52 18.00
C GLY A 137 10.79 -11.73 16.56
N ASP A 138 9.61 -11.22 16.23
CA ASP A 138 9.11 -11.17 14.86
C ASP A 138 9.21 -9.73 14.34
N ALA A 139 10.12 -9.48 13.39
CA ALA A 139 10.37 -8.14 12.85
C ALA A 139 9.14 -7.56 12.12
N ALA A 140 8.28 -8.41 11.55
CA ALA A 140 7.04 -7.97 10.93
C ALA A 140 5.96 -7.64 11.97
N VAL A 141 5.70 -8.52 12.94
CA VAL A 141 4.60 -8.39 13.91
C VAL A 141 4.94 -7.45 15.05
N ASP A 142 6.13 -7.62 15.64
CA ASP A 142 6.51 -6.88 16.86
C ASP A 142 7.01 -5.46 16.57
N TYR A 143 7.39 -5.16 15.30
CA TYR A 143 7.96 -3.88 14.92
C TYR A 143 7.30 -3.24 13.70
N ALA A 144 7.43 -3.82 12.51
CA ALA A 144 6.97 -3.21 11.26
C ALA A 144 5.46 -2.91 11.26
N GLN A 145 4.63 -3.81 11.79
CA GLN A 145 3.19 -3.63 11.92
C GLN A 145 2.81 -2.56 12.94
N GLN A 146 3.58 -2.49 14.02
CA GLN A 146 3.27 -1.63 15.15
C GLN A 146 3.47 -0.14 14.86
N LEU A 147 4.38 0.19 13.93
CA LEU A 147 4.76 1.57 13.67
C LEU A 147 3.69 2.34 12.89
N PRO A 148 3.32 1.99 11.67
CA PRO A 148 2.44 2.83 10.84
C PRO A 148 1.03 2.97 11.42
N VAL A 149 0.52 1.96 12.11
CA VAL A 149 -0.80 2.05 12.74
C VAL A 149 -0.84 3.13 13.83
N ARG A 150 0.24 3.29 14.58
CA ARG A 150 0.34 4.33 15.63
C ARG A 150 0.63 5.70 15.05
N VAL A 151 1.45 5.78 14.00
CA VAL A 151 1.72 7.04 13.30
C VAL A 151 0.45 7.59 12.67
N ILE A 152 -0.30 6.76 11.93
CA ILE A 152 -1.60 7.17 11.35
C ILE A 152 -2.63 7.46 12.44
N GLY A 153 -2.65 6.69 13.54
CA GLY A 153 -3.51 6.98 14.69
C GLY A 153 -3.24 8.36 15.28
N ALA A 154 -1.97 8.70 15.49
CA ALA A 154 -1.56 10.02 15.97
C ALA A 154 -1.93 11.14 14.99
N LEU A 155 -1.75 10.92 13.68
CA LEU A 155 -2.13 11.85 12.61
C LEU A 155 -3.65 12.14 12.61
N LEU A 156 -4.48 11.12 12.85
CA LEU A 156 -5.93 11.22 12.97
C LEU A 156 -6.39 11.72 14.35
N GLY A 157 -5.47 11.84 15.32
CA GLY A 157 -5.78 12.22 16.69
C GLY A 157 -6.55 11.16 17.49
N VAL A 158 -6.50 9.89 17.08
CA VAL A 158 -7.23 8.80 17.74
C VAL A 158 -6.37 8.11 18.79
N PRO A 159 -6.98 7.50 19.84
CA PRO A 159 -6.25 6.89 20.94
C PRO A 159 -5.34 5.73 20.51
N GLU A 160 -4.09 5.69 21.00
CA GLU A 160 -3.12 4.62 20.69
C GLU A 160 -3.64 3.22 21.07
N GLN A 161 -4.46 3.12 22.10
CA GLN A 161 -5.06 1.87 22.55
C GLN A 161 -6.00 1.20 21.55
N ASP A 162 -6.47 1.92 20.52
CA ASP A 162 -7.32 1.40 19.46
C ASP A 162 -6.51 0.78 18.30
N SER A 163 -5.18 0.84 18.35
CA SER A 163 -4.28 0.37 17.26
C SER A 163 -4.52 -1.09 16.87
N ASP A 164 -4.76 -1.98 17.82
CA ASP A 164 -4.98 -3.41 17.51
C ASP A 164 -6.30 -3.63 16.74
N ARG A 165 -7.33 -2.80 16.99
CA ARG A 165 -8.58 -2.82 16.22
C ARG A 165 -8.32 -2.37 14.78
N PHE A 166 -7.52 -1.34 14.61
CA PHE A 166 -7.16 -0.82 13.29
C PHE A 166 -6.41 -1.87 12.46
N VAL A 167 -5.44 -2.56 13.07
CA VAL A 167 -4.74 -3.69 12.42
C VAL A 167 -5.75 -4.75 11.96
N THR A 168 -6.70 -5.12 12.84
CA THR A 168 -7.72 -6.12 12.52
C THR A 168 -8.57 -5.70 11.33
N TRP A 169 -9.08 -4.47 11.31
CA TRP A 169 -9.89 -3.95 10.20
C TRP A 169 -9.11 -3.86 8.90
N VAL A 170 -7.87 -3.33 8.95
CA VAL A 170 -7.03 -3.18 7.75
C VAL A 170 -6.71 -4.54 7.12
N ARG A 171 -6.36 -5.54 7.94
CA ARG A 171 -6.14 -6.91 7.45
C ARG A 171 -7.39 -7.50 6.81
N GLN A 172 -8.55 -7.35 7.45
CA GLN A 172 -9.80 -7.88 6.91
C GLN A 172 -10.19 -7.20 5.59
N ILE A 173 -9.91 -5.91 5.45
CA ILE A 173 -10.23 -5.13 4.25
C ILE A 173 -9.29 -5.45 3.08
N LEU A 174 -8.00 -5.67 3.32
CA LEU A 174 -6.97 -5.81 2.30
C LEU A 174 -6.43 -7.24 2.13
N GLU A 175 -6.03 -7.89 3.21
CA GLU A 175 -5.40 -9.21 3.19
C GLU A 175 -6.47 -10.33 3.01
N PHE A 176 -7.57 -10.23 3.73
CA PHE A 176 -8.69 -11.18 3.65
C PHE A 176 -9.85 -10.67 2.80
N ALA A 177 -9.56 -9.83 1.80
CA ALA A 177 -10.56 -9.16 0.97
C ALA A 177 -11.49 -10.12 0.20
N HIS A 178 -11.08 -11.38 -0.02
CA HIS A 178 -11.88 -12.44 -0.63
C HIS A 178 -12.99 -12.99 0.32
N ASP A 179 -12.87 -12.79 1.64
CA ASP A 179 -13.98 -12.94 2.59
C ASP A 179 -14.87 -11.68 2.53
N VAL A 180 -15.84 -11.70 1.63
CA VAL A 180 -16.69 -10.52 1.32
C VAL A 180 -17.47 -10.06 2.55
N ASP A 181 -18.04 -10.99 3.33
CA ASP A 181 -18.86 -10.67 4.50
C ASP A 181 -17.99 -10.06 5.62
N GLY A 182 -16.85 -10.68 5.90
CA GLY A 182 -15.88 -10.16 6.89
C GLY A 182 -15.36 -8.78 6.50
N ARG A 183 -15.08 -8.58 5.22
CA ARG A 183 -14.63 -7.28 4.68
C ARG A 183 -15.70 -6.20 4.83
N GLN A 184 -16.97 -6.48 4.50
CA GLN A 184 -18.06 -5.53 4.66
C GLN A 184 -18.29 -5.17 6.13
N LYS A 185 -18.23 -6.16 7.02
CA LYS A 185 -18.32 -5.94 8.46
C LYS A 185 -17.20 -5.03 8.96
N ALA A 186 -15.96 -5.28 8.57
CA ALA A 186 -14.82 -4.46 8.96
C ALA A 186 -14.93 -3.02 8.47
N ILE A 187 -15.40 -2.81 7.23
CA ILE A 187 -15.68 -1.47 6.68
C ILE A 187 -16.77 -0.76 7.49
N GLY A 188 -17.85 -1.46 7.84
CA GLY A 188 -18.93 -0.92 8.66
C GLY A 188 -18.44 -0.47 10.04
N GLU A 189 -17.71 -1.33 10.75
CA GLU A 189 -17.15 -1.04 12.06
C GLU A 189 -16.15 0.14 12.04
N LEU A 190 -15.29 0.22 11.01
CA LEU A 190 -14.38 1.33 10.78
C LEU A 190 -15.15 2.65 10.56
N ASN A 191 -16.16 2.63 9.70
CA ASN A 191 -16.97 3.81 9.40
C ASN A 191 -17.71 4.31 10.66
N ASP A 192 -18.29 3.41 11.44
CA ASP A 192 -18.98 3.79 12.70
C ASP A 192 -18.02 4.39 13.71
N TYR A 193 -16.81 3.84 13.83
CA TYR A 193 -15.76 4.40 14.68
C TYR A 193 -15.37 5.80 14.20
N MET A 194 -15.12 6.00 12.91
CA MET A 194 -14.73 7.30 12.36
C MET A 194 -15.85 8.34 12.48
N ARG A 195 -17.12 7.98 12.32
CA ARG A 195 -18.25 8.89 12.59
C ARG A 195 -18.24 9.40 14.02
N GLY A 196 -17.95 8.52 14.99
CA GLY A 196 -17.80 8.93 16.39
C GLY A 196 -16.67 9.94 16.58
N GLN A 197 -15.52 9.71 15.94
CA GLN A 197 -14.38 10.65 15.99
C GLN A 197 -14.68 11.98 15.30
N ILE A 198 -15.37 11.98 14.17
CA ILE A 198 -15.82 13.19 13.44
C ILE A 198 -16.76 14.00 14.32
N ALA A 199 -17.76 13.35 14.97
CA ALA A 199 -18.70 14.01 15.84
C ALA A 199 -18.00 14.68 17.05
N ASP A 200 -17.03 14.00 17.66
CA ASP A 200 -16.21 14.58 18.75
C ASP A 200 -15.39 15.78 18.28
N ARG A 201 -14.71 15.71 17.13
CA ARG A 201 -13.89 16.82 16.59
C ARG A 201 -14.70 18.03 16.19
N ARG A 202 -15.96 17.85 15.79
CA ARG A 202 -16.88 18.99 15.54
C ARG A 202 -17.19 19.78 16.79
N LEU A 203 -17.19 19.12 17.95
CA LEU A 203 -17.44 19.76 19.26
C LEU A 203 -16.14 20.27 19.89
N ASN A 204 -15.05 19.51 19.73
CA ASN A 204 -13.78 19.71 20.39
C ASN A 204 -12.63 19.59 19.36
N PRO A 205 -12.44 20.54 18.44
CA PRO A 205 -11.36 20.45 17.45
C PRO A 205 -9.99 20.54 18.12
N GLY A 206 -9.05 19.69 17.68
CA GLY A 206 -7.65 19.66 18.12
C GLY A 206 -6.71 20.07 16.97
N ASP A 207 -5.44 19.61 17.05
CA ASP A 207 -4.40 19.90 16.06
C ASP A 207 -4.18 18.73 15.07
N ASP A 208 -5.12 17.76 15.05
CA ASP A 208 -5.05 16.60 14.17
C ASP A 208 -5.68 16.85 12.79
N ILE A 209 -5.43 15.92 11.86
CA ILE A 209 -5.95 16.02 10.47
C ILE A 209 -7.48 15.95 10.44
N LEU A 210 -8.09 15.17 11.35
CA LEU A 210 -9.53 15.04 11.40
C LEU A 210 -10.18 16.36 11.83
N SER A 211 -9.57 17.05 12.81
CA SER A 211 -9.98 18.40 13.23
C SER A 211 -9.86 19.42 12.11
N HIS A 212 -8.79 19.33 11.29
CA HIS A 212 -8.66 20.15 10.09
C HIS A 212 -9.82 19.87 9.11
N LEU A 213 -10.11 18.61 8.80
CA LEU A 213 -11.15 18.23 7.84
C LEU A 213 -12.56 18.68 8.26
N VAL A 214 -12.88 18.67 9.56
CA VAL A 214 -14.21 19.08 10.05
C VAL A 214 -14.38 20.60 10.12
N THR A 215 -13.31 21.38 10.03
CA THR A 215 -13.32 22.86 10.18
C THR A 215 -13.00 23.60 8.88
N VAL A 216 -12.39 22.91 7.89
CA VAL A 216 -12.01 23.55 6.64
C VAL A 216 -13.22 23.80 5.75
N GLU A 217 -13.25 24.98 5.09
CA GLU A 217 -14.24 25.33 4.10
C GLU A 217 -13.66 25.21 2.69
N VAL A 218 -14.47 24.70 1.77
CA VAL A 218 -14.22 24.68 0.33
C VAL A 218 -15.32 25.49 -0.34
N GLU A 219 -14.95 26.57 -1.04
CA GLU A 219 -15.88 27.51 -1.67
C GLU A 219 -16.94 28.12 -0.72
N GLY A 220 -16.58 28.26 0.57
CA GLY A 220 -17.45 28.84 1.61
C GLY A 220 -18.40 27.84 2.28
N GLU A 221 -18.30 26.56 1.97
CA GLU A 221 -19.07 25.48 2.57
C GLU A 221 -18.16 24.53 3.33
N LEU A 222 -18.62 24.04 4.48
CA LEU A 222 -17.91 22.98 5.21
C LEU A 222 -17.86 21.70 4.38
N VAL A 223 -16.77 20.96 4.50
CA VAL A 223 -16.61 19.66 3.81
C VAL A 223 -17.75 18.71 4.24
N PRO A 224 -18.43 18.04 3.29
CA PRO A 224 -19.46 17.07 3.59
C PRO A 224 -18.95 15.90 4.45
N GLU A 225 -19.80 15.38 5.34
CA GLU A 225 -19.39 14.34 6.30
C GLU A 225 -18.97 13.04 5.64
N ASP A 226 -19.62 12.66 4.56
CA ASP A 226 -19.26 11.46 3.76
C ASP A 226 -17.87 11.56 3.13
N VAL A 227 -17.47 12.76 2.73
CA VAL A 227 -16.11 13.02 2.24
C VAL A 227 -15.10 12.91 3.38
N ILE A 228 -15.36 13.53 4.52
CA ILE A 228 -14.48 13.45 5.70
C ILE A 228 -14.34 12.00 6.15
N LEU A 229 -15.45 11.26 6.21
CA LEU A 229 -15.46 9.85 6.56
C LEU A 229 -14.61 9.02 5.60
N GLY A 230 -14.79 9.24 4.29
CA GLY A 230 -14.02 8.54 3.25
C GLY A 230 -12.53 8.83 3.33
N GLU A 231 -12.13 10.08 3.57
CA GLU A 231 -10.72 10.46 3.71
C GLU A 231 -10.09 9.90 4.99
N ALA A 232 -10.80 9.93 6.12
CA ALA A 232 -10.33 9.37 7.39
C ALA A 232 -10.14 7.85 7.31
N ALA A 233 -11.13 7.14 6.74
CA ALA A 233 -11.05 5.70 6.52
C ALA A 233 -9.91 5.35 5.54
N LEU A 234 -9.74 6.13 4.47
CA LEU A 234 -8.67 5.94 3.50
C LEU A 234 -7.29 6.13 4.14
N LEU A 235 -7.08 7.17 4.94
CA LEU A 235 -5.81 7.40 5.64
C LEU A 235 -5.42 6.18 6.48
N LEU A 236 -6.36 5.61 7.22
CA LEU A 236 -6.10 4.43 8.03
C LEU A 236 -5.76 3.21 7.16
N VAL A 237 -6.62 2.89 6.19
CA VAL A 237 -6.46 1.67 5.39
C VAL A 237 -5.21 1.74 4.51
N ALA A 238 -4.97 2.87 3.83
CA ALA A 238 -3.86 3.01 2.90
C ALA A 238 -2.51 3.23 3.60
N GLY A 239 -2.51 3.90 4.77
CA GLY A 239 -1.28 4.26 5.46
C GLY A 239 -0.66 3.14 6.31
N VAL A 240 -1.46 2.14 6.72
CA VAL A 240 -0.99 1.09 7.64
C VAL A 240 -0.32 -0.06 6.92
N ASP A 241 -1.06 -0.82 6.11
CA ASP A 241 -0.56 -2.09 5.56
C ASP A 241 0.57 -1.91 4.54
N THR A 242 0.53 -0.84 3.74
CA THR A 242 1.55 -0.57 2.73
C THR A 242 2.92 -0.25 3.35
N THR A 243 2.94 0.58 4.38
CA THR A 243 4.16 0.97 5.10
C THR A 243 4.67 -0.19 5.97
N TRP A 244 3.77 -0.92 6.65
CA TRP A 244 4.11 -2.16 7.32
C TRP A 244 4.80 -3.15 6.38
N SER A 245 4.21 -3.40 5.21
CA SER A 245 4.77 -4.30 4.20
C SER A 245 6.14 -3.84 3.70
N ALA A 246 6.36 -2.54 3.53
CA ALA A 246 7.63 -1.99 3.08
C ALA A 246 8.73 -2.11 4.16
N ILE A 247 8.44 -1.75 5.42
CA ILE A 247 9.37 -1.91 6.54
C ILE A 247 9.68 -3.38 6.78
N GLY A 248 8.65 -4.24 6.79
CA GLY A 248 8.81 -5.68 6.94
C GLY A 248 9.69 -6.30 5.85
N SER A 249 9.49 -5.87 4.58
CA SER A 249 10.32 -6.30 3.45
C SER A 249 11.77 -5.83 3.59
N SER A 250 12.01 -4.62 4.11
CA SER A 250 13.36 -4.12 4.40
C SER A 250 14.08 -5.00 5.43
N LEU A 251 13.41 -5.32 6.53
CA LEU A 251 13.97 -6.15 7.60
C LEU A 251 14.15 -7.61 7.16
N TYR A 252 13.21 -8.15 6.39
CA TYR A 252 13.37 -9.46 5.76
C TYR A 252 14.60 -9.51 4.84
N HIS A 253 14.77 -8.49 3.99
CA HIS A 253 15.93 -8.40 3.11
C HIS A 253 17.24 -8.39 3.92
N LEU A 254 17.35 -7.50 4.90
CA LEU A 254 18.55 -7.35 5.74
C LEU A 254 18.83 -8.57 6.62
N ALA A 255 17.81 -9.32 7.04
CA ALA A 255 17.98 -10.59 7.75
C ALA A 255 18.47 -11.72 6.84
N SER A 256 18.11 -11.67 5.56
CA SER A 256 18.45 -12.68 4.55
C SER A 256 19.76 -12.40 3.81
N HIS A 257 20.22 -11.12 3.80
CA HIS A 257 21.41 -10.65 3.09
C HIS A 257 22.34 -9.90 4.05
N PRO A 258 23.13 -10.64 4.85
CA PRO A 258 23.99 -10.03 5.87
C PRO A 258 25.08 -9.13 5.28
N GLU A 259 25.47 -9.30 4.03
CA GLU A 259 26.40 -8.42 3.32
C GLU A 259 25.81 -7.01 3.11
N ASP A 260 24.55 -6.90 2.66
CA ASP A 260 23.85 -5.63 2.48
C ASP A 260 23.62 -4.95 3.84
N ARG A 261 23.25 -5.72 4.86
CA ARG A 261 23.09 -5.20 6.22
C ARG A 261 24.38 -4.59 6.76
N ARG A 262 25.51 -5.32 6.67
CA ARG A 262 26.82 -4.82 7.16
C ARG A 262 27.25 -3.58 6.38
N ARG A 263 27.00 -3.56 5.08
CA ARG A 263 27.27 -2.39 4.25
C ARG A 263 26.45 -1.19 4.71
N LEU A 264 25.15 -1.37 4.96
CA LEU A 264 24.26 -0.29 5.39
C LEU A 264 24.62 0.23 6.80
N VAL A 265 25.08 -0.64 7.70
CA VAL A 265 25.59 -0.24 9.03
C VAL A 265 26.90 0.55 8.91
N ALA A 266 27.77 0.19 7.97
CA ALA A 266 29.06 0.85 7.75
C ALA A 266 28.93 2.17 6.96
N GLU A 267 27.94 2.28 6.09
CA GLU A 267 27.68 3.39 5.16
C GLU A 267 26.22 3.89 5.35
N PRO A 268 25.86 4.53 6.50
CA PRO A 268 24.47 4.93 6.79
C PRO A 268 23.87 5.89 5.77
N GLU A 269 24.69 6.62 5.01
CA GLU A 269 24.27 7.51 3.93
C GLU A 269 23.61 6.75 2.76
N LEU A 270 23.78 5.44 2.67
CA LEU A 270 23.09 4.61 1.67
C LEU A 270 21.62 4.35 2.02
N LEU A 271 21.16 4.67 3.24
CA LEU A 271 19.84 4.28 3.70
C LEU A 271 18.71 4.78 2.80
N ASP A 272 18.76 6.03 2.35
CA ASP A 272 17.73 6.57 1.46
C ASP A 272 17.70 5.86 0.10
N VAL A 273 18.87 5.51 -0.45
CA VAL A 273 18.97 4.78 -1.72
C VAL A 273 18.51 3.33 -1.55
N PHE A 274 18.86 2.70 -0.44
CA PHE A 274 18.37 1.37 -0.06
C PHE A 274 16.84 1.33 0.04
N ILE A 275 16.21 2.33 0.67
CA ILE A 275 14.76 2.45 0.76
C ILE A 275 14.10 2.51 -0.63
N GLU A 276 14.63 3.30 -1.55
CA GLU A 276 14.10 3.35 -2.91
C GLU A 276 14.26 2.01 -3.64
N GLU A 277 15.34 1.27 -3.39
CA GLU A 277 15.51 -0.07 -3.97
C GLU A 277 14.57 -1.10 -3.34
N VAL A 278 14.33 -1.05 -2.03
CA VAL A 278 13.29 -1.86 -1.38
C VAL A 278 11.92 -1.59 -2.01
N LEU A 279 11.57 -0.31 -2.18
CA LEU A 279 10.31 0.10 -2.79
C LEU A 279 10.19 -0.39 -4.24
N ARG A 280 11.27 -0.39 -5.02
CA ARG A 280 11.29 -0.98 -6.35
C ARG A 280 11.12 -2.49 -6.30
N PHE A 281 11.98 -3.17 -5.57
CA PHE A 281 12.14 -4.62 -5.63
C PHE A 281 10.99 -5.39 -4.97
N TYR A 282 10.52 -4.92 -3.82
CA TYR A 282 9.44 -5.53 -3.04
C TYR A 282 8.08 -4.84 -3.24
N SER A 283 8.01 -3.76 -3.94
CA SER A 283 6.83 -2.95 -4.27
C SER A 283 5.49 -3.55 -3.79
N PRO A 284 4.84 -3.00 -2.75
CA PRO A 284 3.78 -3.75 -2.08
C PRO A 284 2.42 -3.73 -2.81
N VAL A 285 2.16 -2.74 -3.68
CA VAL A 285 0.78 -2.42 -4.10
C VAL A 285 0.47 -2.78 -5.55
N THR A 286 -0.62 -3.52 -5.75
CA THR A 286 -1.35 -3.64 -7.02
C THR A 286 -2.71 -2.98 -6.85
N MET A 287 -3.10 -2.08 -7.77
CA MET A 287 -4.31 -1.27 -7.63
C MET A 287 -5.28 -1.53 -8.78
N GLY A 288 -6.58 -1.66 -8.47
CA GLY A 288 -7.61 -1.83 -9.50
C GLY A 288 -8.07 -0.50 -10.13
N ARG A 289 -8.55 -0.60 -11.36
CA ARG A 289 -9.34 0.39 -12.08
C ARG A 289 -10.44 -0.33 -12.83
N THR A 290 -11.42 0.41 -13.33
CA THR A 290 -12.49 -0.16 -14.15
C THR A 290 -12.50 0.52 -15.51
N ALA A 291 -12.63 -0.24 -16.60
CA ALA A 291 -12.81 0.31 -17.92
C ALA A 291 -14.17 1.06 -17.99
N ALA A 292 -14.15 2.31 -18.39
CA ALA A 292 -15.34 3.14 -18.48
C ALA A 292 -16.18 2.85 -19.74
N THR A 293 -15.50 2.37 -20.79
CA THR A 293 -16.07 2.02 -22.10
C THR A 293 -15.29 0.84 -22.69
N ASP A 294 -15.87 0.18 -23.70
CA ASP A 294 -15.13 -0.79 -24.51
C ASP A 294 -13.87 -0.13 -25.11
N THR A 295 -12.73 -0.79 -24.94
CA THR A 295 -11.44 -0.28 -25.39
C THR A 295 -10.51 -1.42 -25.85
N GLU A 296 -9.44 -1.06 -26.53
CA GLU A 296 -8.33 -1.97 -26.83
C GLU A 296 -7.08 -1.49 -26.09
N PHE A 297 -6.44 -2.37 -25.32
CA PHE A 297 -5.23 -2.04 -24.58
C PHE A 297 -4.20 -3.17 -24.70
N GLY A 298 -2.99 -2.84 -25.16
CA GLY A 298 -1.95 -3.84 -25.41
C GLY A 298 -2.35 -4.94 -26.38
N GLY A 299 -3.23 -4.65 -27.35
CA GLY A 299 -3.77 -5.62 -28.30
C GLY A 299 -4.88 -6.52 -27.75
N CYS A 300 -5.33 -6.28 -26.51
CA CYS A 300 -6.42 -7.03 -25.87
C CYS A 300 -7.72 -6.22 -25.87
N PRO A 301 -8.87 -6.82 -26.24
CA PRO A 301 -10.17 -6.17 -26.12
C PRO A 301 -10.61 -6.17 -24.66
N ILE A 302 -10.78 -4.99 -24.06
CA ILE A 302 -11.24 -4.80 -22.70
C ILE A 302 -12.67 -4.22 -22.78
N ALA A 303 -13.63 -4.91 -22.19
CA ALA A 303 -15.02 -4.47 -22.21
C ALA A 303 -15.31 -3.42 -21.13
N GLU A 304 -16.33 -2.59 -21.34
CA GLU A 304 -16.85 -1.71 -20.29
C GLU A 304 -17.16 -2.51 -19.02
N GLY A 305 -16.71 -1.99 -17.88
CA GLY A 305 -16.89 -2.63 -16.58
C GLY A 305 -15.84 -3.69 -16.24
N ASP A 306 -14.91 -3.99 -17.14
CA ASP A 306 -13.80 -4.89 -16.81
C ASP A 306 -12.83 -4.26 -15.82
N ARG A 307 -12.29 -5.11 -14.93
CA ARG A 307 -11.26 -4.72 -13.96
C ARG A 307 -9.89 -4.74 -14.64
N VAL A 308 -9.14 -3.65 -14.49
CA VAL A 308 -7.75 -3.55 -14.96
C VAL A 308 -6.83 -3.27 -13.78
N LEU A 309 -5.79 -4.07 -13.59
CA LEU A 309 -4.91 -4.01 -12.45
C LEU A 309 -3.63 -3.24 -12.78
N MET A 310 -3.40 -2.14 -12.11
CA MET A 310 -2.13 -1.40 -12.15
C MET A 310 -1.09 -2.21 -11.35
N ASN A 311 -0.39 -3.13 -12.02
CA ASN A 311 0.61 -3.98 -11.40
C ASN A 311 1.96 -3.25 -11.29
N PHE A 312 2.06 -2.30 -10.36
CA PHE A 312 3.29 -1.55 -10.10
C PHE A 312 4.47 -2.46 -9.71
N PRO A 313 4.28 -3.57 -8.94
CA PRO A 313 5.33 -4.53 -8.66
C PRO A 313 5.95 -5.13 -9.94
N ALA A 314 5.14 -5.58 -10.91
CA ALA A 314 5.63 -6.14 -12.17
C ALA A 314 6.37 -5.09 -13.01
N ALA A 315 5.83 -3.87 -13.09
CA ALA A 315 6.47 -2.75 -13.78
C ALA A 315 7.86 -2.41 -13.20
N ASN A 316 8.01 -2.52 -11.87
CA ASN A 316 9.28 -2.28 -11.19
C ASN A 316 10.32 -3.39 -11.39
N ARG A 317 9.93 -4.50 -11.98
CA ARG A 317 10.77 -5.64 -12.34
C ARG A 317 10.88 -5.83 -13.85
N ASP A 318 10.54 -4.81 -14.64
CA ASP A 318 10.61 -4.84 -16.09
C ASP A 318 12.06 -4.66 -16.56
N PRO A 319 12.67 -5.67 -17.26
CA PRO A 319 14.04 -5.61 -17.73
C PRO A 319 14.25 -4.57 -18.83
N ASP A 320 13.20 -4.20 -19.58
CA ASP A 320 13.30 -3.14 -20.59
C ASP A 320 13.44 -1.74 -19.97
N HIS A 321 13.09 -1.60 -18.67
CA HIS A 321 13.17 -0.34 -17.94
C HIS A 321 14.29 -0.30 -16.88
N PHE A 322 14.53 -1.41 -16.20
CA PHE A 322 15.56 -1.53 -15.16
C PHE A 322 16.60 -2.56 -15.55
N GLU A 323 17.84 -2.13 -15.69
CA GLU A 323 18.98 -3.04 -15.82
C GLU A 323 19.05 -3.95 -14.60
N ASP A 324 19.30 -5.25 -14.78
CA ASP A 324 19.28 -6.25 -13.71
C ASP A 324 18.03 -6.15 -12.82
N SER A 325 16.85 -6.10 -13.47
CA SER A 325 15.56 -5.84 -12.82
C SER A 325 15.24 -6.82 -11.67
N ASP A 326 15.67 -8.08 -11.80
CA ASP A 326 15.45 -9.16 -10.83
C ASP A 326 16.56 -9.29 -9.78
N THR A 327 17.54 -8.37 -9.80
CA THR A 327 18.61 -8.27 -8.80
C THR A 327 18.33 -7.06 -7.89
N PHE A 328 18.44 -7.28 -6.57
CA PHE A 328 18.46 -6.19 -5.59
C PHE A 328 19.84 -5.55 -5.62
N ILE A 329 19.91 -4.23 -5.81
CA ILE A 329 21.16 -3.48 -5.87
C ILE A 329 21.08 -2.35 -4.85
N ILE A 330 21.75 -2.52 -3.71
CA ILE A 330 21.65 -1.65 -2.52
C ILE A 330 21.91 -0.16 -2.81
N ASP A 331 22.73 0.14 -3.81
CA ASP A 331 23.13 1.50 -4.22
C ASP A 331 22.69 1.83 -5.65
N ARG A 332 21.57 1.28 -6.11
CA ARG A 332 21.01 1.54 -7.44
C ARG A 332 20.85 3.04 -7.69
N GLY A 333 21.65 3.59 -8.60
CA GLY A 333 21.73 5.03 -8.82
C GLY A 333 20.47 5.64 -9.43
N ARG A 334 20.00 5.14 -10.59
CA ARG A 334 18.77 5.62 -11.24
C ARG A 334 17.62 4.67 -10.93
N ASN A 335 16.71 5.11 -10.06
CA ASN A 335 15.60 4.28 -9.59
C ASN A 335 14.25 4.99 -9.77
N ARG A 336 13.69 4.97 -11.00
CA ARG A 336 12.38 5.56 -11.32
C ARG A 336 11.25 4.55 -11.12
N HIS A 337 11.15 3.98 -9.95
CA HIS A 337 10.13 3.00 -9.65
C HIS A 337 8.70 3.59 -9.55
N LEU A 338 7.71 2.71 -9.73
CA LEU A 338 6.29 3.02 -9.65
C LEU A 338 5.63 2.55 -8.32
N ALA A 339 6.40 2.28 -7.26
CA ALA A 339 5.83 1.78 -6.00
C ALA A 339 4.79 2.73 -5.38
N PHE A 340 4.92 4.03 -5.63
CA PHE A 340 3.95 5.05 -5.22
C PHE A 340 2.92 5.39 -6.30
N GLY A 341 2.82 4.60 -7.36
CA GLY A 341 1.98 4.89 -8.50
C GLY A 341 2.44 6.10 -9.31
N VAL A 342 1.65 6.48 -10.31
CA VAL A 342 1.92 7.58 -11.24
C VAL A 342 0.60 8.27 -11.65
N GLY A 343 0.68 9.47 -12.21
CA GLY A 343 -0.51 10.26 -12.61
C GLY A 343 -1.15 10.98 -11.43
N ILE A 344 -2.43 11.33 -11.57
CA ILE A 344 -3.16 12.12 -10.58
C ILE A 344 -3.34 11.38 -9.25
N HIS A 345 -3.40 10.05 -9.27
CA HIS A 345 -3.51 9.20 -8.09
C HIS A 345 -2.15 8.77 -7.48
N ARG A 346 -1.02 9.39 -7.87
CA ARG A 346 0.26 9.12 -7.22
C ARG A 346 0.11 9.27 -5.71
N CYS A 347 0.68 8.33 -4.94
CA CYS A 347 0.53 8.25 -3.48
C CYS A 347 0.73 9.61 -2.79
N ALA A 348 -0.28 10.05 -2.05
CA ALA A 348 -0.24 11.30 -1.28
C ALA A 348 0.70 11.18 -0.07
N GLY A 349 0.77 9.98 0.54
CA GLY A 349 1.58 9.68 1.72
C GLY A 349 3.04 9.29 1.42
N SER A 350 3.53 9.45 0.18
CA SER A 350 4.87 8.99 -0.20
C SER A 350 6.01 9.58 0.63
N ASN A 351 5.86 10.82 1.13
CA ASN A 351 6.85 11.45 2.02
C ASN A 351 6.77 10.85 3.44
N LEU A 352 5.55 10.61 3.93
CA LEU A 352 5.32 10.00 5.24
C LEU A 352 5.90 8.57 5.27
N ALA A 353 5.60 7.75 4.28
CA ALA A 353 6.11 6.38 4.19
C ALA A 353 7.65 6.33 4.16
N ARG A 354 8.30 7.22 3.39
CA ARG A 354 9.77 7.31 3.38
C ARG A 354 10.34 7.73 4.73
N MET A 355 9.74 8.68 5.39
CA MET A 355 10.14 9.11 6.73
C MET A 355 10.00 7.95 7.73
N GLU A 356 8.86 7.26 7.72
CA GLU A 356 8.64 6.12 8.60
C GLU A 356 9.64 4.99 8.33
N MET A 357 9.88 4.61 7.05
CA MET A 357 10.87 3.60 6.68
C MET A 357 12.28 4.00 7.14
N ARG A 358 12.68 5.24 6.89
CA ARG A 358 14.00 5.76 7.28
C ARG A 358 14.20 5.68 8.79
N VAL A 359 13.28 6.25 9.56
CA VAL A 359 13.38 6.26 11.02
C VAL A 359 13.31 4.84 11.60
N ALA A 360 12.44 3.98 11.07
CA ALA A 360 12.33 2.60 11.50
C ALA A 360 13.65 1.83 11.30
N LEU A 361 14.28 1.98 10.15
CA LEU A 361 15.52 1.26 9.83
C LEU A 361 16.73 1.85 10.58
N GLU A 362 16.81 3.19 10.75
CA GLU A 362 17.83 3.83 11.57
C GLU A 362 17.82 3.28 13.01
N GLU A 363 16.66 3.33 13.68
CA GLU A 363 16.56 2.91 15.07
C GLU A 363 16.73 1.39 15.24
N TRP A 364 16.26 0.60 14.27
CA TRP A 364 16.51 -0.85 14.27
C TRP A 364 18.01 -1.16 14.15
N LEU A 365 18.70 -0.59 13.15
CA LEU A 365 20.11 -0.88 12.88
C LEU A 365 21.06 -0.34 13.96
N ILE A 366 20.68 0.74 14.66
CA ILE A 366 21.41 1.24 15.83
C ILE A 366 21.30 0.24 16.99
N ALA A 367 20.12 -0.27 17.27
CA ALA A 367 19.87 -1.14 18.42
C ALA A 367 20.21 -2.61 18.15
N ILE A 368 19.98 -3.08 16.92
CA ILE A 368 20.15 -4.47 16.48
C ILE A 368 20.94 -4.48 15.16
N PRO A 369 22.24 -4.17 15.17
CA PRO A 369 23.07 -4.12 13.96
C PRO A 369 23.33 -5.50 13.34
N GLU A 370 23.27 -6.57 14.14
CA GLU A 370 23.45 -7.95 13.69
C GLU A 370 22.20 -8.78 14.04
N PHE A 371 21.55 -9.35 13.01
CA PHE A 371 20.40 -10.24 13.17
C PHE A 371 20.26 -11.16 11.96
N ASN A 372 19.59 -12.28 12.14
CA ASN A 372 19.35 -13.26 11.07
C ASN A 372 17.93 -13.80 11.18
N LEU A 373 17.41 -14.39 10.10
CA LEU A 373 16.20 -15.17 10.17
C LEU A 373 16.39 -16.34 11.15
N ALA A 374 15.50 -16.47 12.11
CA ALA A 374 15.51 -17.60 13.05
C ALA A 374 15.21 -18.92 12.33
N ASP A 375 14.23 -18.88 11.42
CA ASP A 375 13.84 -19.96 10.53
C ASP A 375 13.32 -19.38 9.22
N PRO A 376 14.06 -19.51 8.10
CA PRO A 376 13.60 -19.02 6.80
C PRO A 376 12.27 -19.62 6.34
N SER A 377 11.91 -20.84 6.77
CA SER A 377 10.65 -21.50 6.41
C SER A 377 9.44 -20.98 7.18
N ALA A 378 9.66 -20.24 8.27
CA ALA A 378 8.61 -19.61 9.07
C ALA A 378 8.23 -18.20 8.57
N VAL A 379 8.94 -17.68 7.57
CA VAL A 379 8.57 -16.40 6.94
C VAL A 379 7.28 -16.58 6.14
N THR A 380 6.28 -15.75 6.43
CA THR A 380 5.01 -15.77 5.72
C THR A 380 4.73 -14.46 5.01
N TRP A 381 4.02 -14.53 3.88
CA TRP A 381 3.67 -13.38 3.05
C TRP A 381 2.16 -13.32 2.84
N ALA A 382 1.61 -12.12 2.84
CA ALA A 382 0.27 -11.88 2.30
C ALA A 382 0.34 -11.54 0.81
N GLY A 383 -0.77 -11.81 0.11
CA GLY A 383 -1.00 -11.47 -1.28
C GLY A 383 -2.20 -10.53 -1.46
N GLY A 384 -2.70 -10.46 -2.67
CA GLY A 384 -3.83 -9.61 -3.02
C GLY A 384 -3.44 -8.18 -3.38
N GLN A 385 -4.17 -7.20 -2.86
CA GLN A 385 -3.93 -5.78 -3.18
C GLN A 385 -2.62 -5.25 -2.59
N VAL A 386 -2.24 -5.75 -1.42
CA VAL A 386 -0.97 -5.40 -0.75
C VAL A 386 -0.20 -6.69 -0.46
N ARG A 387 0.99 -6.81 -1.04
CA ARG A 387 1.91 -7.91 -0.81
C ARG A 387 3.02 -7.49 0.14
N GLY A 388 3.20 -8.24 1.22
CA GLY A 388 4.28 -8.01 2.17
C GLY A 388 4.40 -9.12 3.20
N PRO A 389 5.52 -9.20 3.93
CA PRO A 389 5.72 -10.22 4.94
C PRO A 389 4.77 -9.99 6.12
N ARG A 390 4.23 -11.09 6.64
CA ARG A 390 3.35 -11.12 7.82
C ARG A 390 4.03 -11.69 9.04
N SER A 391 5.07 -12.50 8.83
CA SER A 391 5.95 -13.01 9.88
C SER A 391 7.38 -13.01 9.37
N VAL A 392 8.30 -12.44 10.15
CA VAL A 392 9.75 -12.43 9.91
C VAL A 392 10.44 -12.71 11.24
N PRO A 393 10.49 -13.97 11.68
CA PRO A 393 11.15 -14.35 12.93
C PRO A 393 12.66 -14.12 12.84
N VAL A 394 13.21 -13.37 13.80
CA VAL A 394 14.64 -13.01 13.85
C VAL A 394 15.27 -13.32 15.20
N THR A 395 16.57 -13.59 15.17
CA THR A 395 17.44 -13.72 16.34
C THR A 395 18.62 -12.76 16.22
N PHE A 396 19.10 -12.24 17.34
CA PHE A 396 20.21 -11.26 17.43
C PHE A 396 20.90 -11.30 18.77
#